data_061369d281ba85d6ae9a0dffd6add7f8
#
_entry.id   061369d281ba85d6ae9a0dffd6add7f8
#
_cell.length_a   1.000
_cell.length_b   1.000
_cell.length_c   1.000
_cell.angle_alpha   90.00
_cell.angle_beta   90.00
_cell.angle_gamma   90.00
#
_symmetry.space_group_name_H-M   'P 1'
#
loop_
_entity.id
_entity.type
_entity.pdbx_description
1 polymer ?
#
loop_
_entity_poly.entity_id
_entity_poly.type
_entity_poly.pdbx_seq_one_letter_code
_entity_poly.pdbx_strand_id
1 'polypeptide(L)'
;MRLSGARFALLHGSRATGRARPDSDIDVAAWWSGLAPASFEVDLPAGVDLVVLNGAPLELAGRIAVHGQLLYDDDPPCRVRWVATTRKIYFDEQPRMLRAQREFAEALRRGR
;
A
#
# COMPACT_ATOMS: atom_id res chain seq x y z
N MET A 1 0.48 13.18 11.63
CA MET A 1 1.79 13.06 10.97
C MET A 1 1.68 13.48 9.52
N ARG A 2 2.55 14.36 9.07
CA ARG A 2 2.63 14.75 7.67
C ARG A 2 4.02 14.45 7.14
N LEU A 3 4.07 13.98 5.90
CA LEU A 3 5.32 13.67 5.21
C LEU A 3 5.58 14.77 4.18
N SER A 4 6.78 15.33 4.22
CA SER A 4 7.14 16.47 3.38
C SER A 4 6.92 16.18 1.90
N GLY A 5 6.05 16.97 1.26
CA GLY A 5 5.74 16.85 -0.16
C GLY A 5 4.73 15.79 -0.53
N ALA A 6 4.37 14.90 0.37
CA ALA A 6 3.35 13.88 0.07
C ALA A 6 1.97 14.52 -0.01
N ARG A 7 1.19 14.14 -1.01
CA ARG A 7 -0.14 14.69 -1.24
C ARG A 7 -1.18 14.06 -0.32
N PHE A 8 -1.03 12.77 -0.03
CA PHE A 8 -1.90 12.09 0.93
C PHE A 8 -1.14 10.90 1.51
N ALA A 9 -1.63 10.41 2.65
CA ALA A 9 -1.06 9.24 3.30
C ALA A 9 -2.16 8.38 3.91
N LEU A 10 -1.92 7.08 3.90
CA LEU A 10 -2.83 6.07 4.40
C LEU A 10 -2.13 5.22 5.45
N LEU A 11 -2.88 4.84 6.47
CA LEU A 11 -2.46 3.82 7.42
C LEU A 11 -2.84 2.47 6.86
N HIS A 12 -1.92 1.50 6.90
CA HIS A 12 -2.24 0.17 6.38
C HIS A 12 -1.67 -0.92 7.29
N GLY A 13 -1.82 -2.19 6.87
CA GLY A 13 -1.35 -3.30 7.67
C GLY A 13 -2.21 -3.56 8.89
N SER A 14 -1.63 -4.11 9.94
CA SER A 14 -2.37 -4.55 11.12
C SER A 14 -3.10 -3.41 11.83
N ARG A 15 -2.54 -2.20 11.82
CA ARG A 15 -3.18 -1.05 12.46
C ARG A 15 -4.45 -0.62 11.74
N ALA A 16 -4.46 -0.70 10.41
CA ALA A 16 -5.64 -0.33 9.62
C ALA A 16 -6.77 -1.34 9.79
N THR A 17 -6.44 -2.61 10.03
CA THR A 17 -7.43 -3.68 10.17
C THR A 17 -7.81 -3.98 11.61
N GLY A 18 -7.27 -3.24 12.58
CA GLY A 18 -7.58 -3.44 13.99
C GLY A 18 -6.92 -4.65 14.62
N ARG A 19 -5.92 -5.22 13.96
CA ARG A 19 -5.21 -6.42 14.43
C ARG A 19 -3.87 -6.13 15.08
N ALA A 20 -3.56 -4.84 15.25
CA ALA A 20 -2.27 -4.43 15.78
C ALA A 20 -2.12 -4.79 17.23
N ARG A 21 -0.91 -5.20 17.60
CA ARG A 21 -0.48 -5.32 18.99
C ARG A 21 0.14 -3.99 19.41
N PRO A 22 0.22 -3.70 20.73
CA PRO A 22 0.81 -2.44 21.17
C PRO A 22 2.23 -2.19 20.68
N ASP A 23 3.00 -3.25 20.45
CA ASP A 23 4.39 -3.18 19.98
C ASP A 23 4.54 -3.30 18.47
N SER A 24 3.42 -3.35 17.72
CA SER A 24 3.46 -3.44 16.27
C SER A 24 3.97 -2.15 15.66
N ASP A 25 4.73 -2.26 14.55
CA ASP A 25 5.13 -1.12 13.76
C ASP A 25 3.90 -0.43 13.15
N ILE A 26 4.04 0.84 12.89
CA ILE A 26 3.01 1.62 12.21
C ILE A 26 3.36 1.64 10.73
N ASP A 27 2.47 1.09 9.91
CA ASP A 27 2.68 1.01 8.46
C ASP A 27 1.96 2.17 7.78
N VAL A 28 2.73 3.07 7.18
CA VAL A 28 2.22 4.24 6.49
C VAL A 28 2.53 4.12 5.01
N ALA A 29 1.58 4.46 4.17
CA ALA A 29 1.76 4.54 2.73
C ALA A 29 1.46 5.96 2.28
N ALA A 30 2.29 6.53 1.40
CA ALA A 30 2.10 7.90 0.97
C ALA A 30 2.39 8.04 -0.52
N TRP A 31 1.76 9.05 -1.13
CA TRP A 31 1.88 9.32 -2.56
C TRP A 31 2.37 10.74 -2.79
N TRP A 32 3.33 10.87 -3.67
CA TRP A 32 3.92 12.17 -4.04
C TRP A 32 3.54 12.55 -5.45
N SER A 33 3.28 13.83 -5.67
CA SER A 33 3.12 14.38 -7.00
C SER A 33 4.52 14.62 -7.60
N GLY A 34 4.72 14.21 -8.84
CA GLY A 34 6.03 14.36 -9.47
C GLY A 34 7.02 13.30 -9.00
N LEU A 35 8.25 13.72 -8.73
CA LEU A 35 9.32 12.80 -8.34
C LEU A 35 9.18 12.39 -6.87
N ALA A 36 8.90 11.11 -6.65
CA ALA A 36 8.78 10.59 -5.30
C ALA A 36 10.16 10.26 -4.72
N PRO A 37 10.35 10.44 -3.41
CA PRO A 37 11.60 10.03 -2.76
C PRO A 37 11.64 8.50 -2.60
N ALA A 38 12.83 7.96 -2.37
CA ALA A 38 12.93 6.61 -1.86
C ALA A 38 12.50 6.59 -0.39
N SER A 39 11.96 5.47 0.08
CA SER A 39 11.43 5.41 1.44
C SER A 39 12.48 5.74 2.50
N PHE A 40 13.74 5.35 2.26
CA PHE A 40 14.83 5.62 3.22
C PHE A 40 15.27 7.08 3.25
N GLU A 41 14.83 7.88 2.27
CA GLU A 41 15.14 9.33 2.25
C GLU A 41 14.18 10.15 3.10
N VAL A 42 13.09 9.56 3.54
CA VAL A 42 12.06 10.25 4.33
C VAL A 42 12.37 10.06 5.81
N ASP A 43 12.45 11.17 6.54
CA ASP A 43 12.73 11.15 7.97
C ASP A 43 11.48 10.74 8.73
N LEU A 44 11.55 9.61 9.42
CA LEU A 44 10.41 9.01 10.10
C LEU A 44 10.74 8.71 11.56
N PRO A 45 9.76 8.80 12.46
CA PRO A 45 9.94 8.33 13.82
C PRO A 45 10.25 6.83 13.88
N ALA A 46 10.89 6.40 14.95
CA ALA A 46 11.13 4.97 15.17
C ALA A 46 9.79 4.23 15.22
N GLY A 47 9.76 3.02 14.66
CA GLY A 47 8.56 2.20 14.66
C GLY A 47 7.57 2.55 13.54
N VAL A 48 7.95 3.43 12.61
CA VAL A 48 7.11 3.78 11.46
C VAL A 48 7.78 3.28 10.19
N ASP A 49 7.07 2.43 9.45
CA ASP A 49 7.52 1.94 8.14
C ASP A 49 6.76 2.67 7.04
N LEU A 50 7.46 3.06 5.99
CA LEU A 50 6.87 3.80 4.88
C LEU A 50 6.89 3.00 3.59
N VAL A 51 5.74 2.94 2.93
CA VAL A 51 5.62 2.51 1.56
C VAL A 51 5.40 3.75 0.69
N VAL A 52 6.25 3.95 -0.30
CA VAL A 52 6.04 4.98 -1.32
C VAL A 52 5.11 4.38 -2.37
N LEU A 53 3.89 4.90 -2.47
CA LEU A 53 2.87 4.34 -3.37
C LEU A 53 3.22 4.53 -4.84
N ASN A 54 4.01 5.56 -5.14
CA ASN A 54 4.47 5.80 -6.51
C ASN A 54 5.33 4.61 -6.97
N GLY A 55 4.80 3.82 -7.90
CA GLY A 55 5.52 2.67 -8.41
C GLY A 55 5.47 1.42 -7.53
N ALA A 56 4.67 1.41 -6.48
CA ALA A 56 4.53 0.22 -5.65
C ALA A 56 3.91 -0.95 -6.45
N PRO A 57 4.26 -2.20 -6.13
CA PRO A 57 3.64 -3.35 -6.79
C PRO A 57 2.12 -3.33 -6.64
N LEU A 58 1.41 -3.75 -7.68
CA LEU A 58 -0.04 -3.69 -7.71
C LEU A 58 -0.70 -4.46 -6.56
N GLU A 59 -0.16 -5.62 -6.19
CA GLU A 59 -0.73 -6.40 -5.10
C GLU A 59 -0.72 -5.62 -3.79
N LEU A 60 0.39 -4.96 -3.49
CA LEU A 60 0.52 -4.14 -2.29
C LEU A 60 -0.33 -2.89 -2.38
N ALA A 61 -0.20 -2.16 -3.48
CA ALA A 61 -0.95 -0.92 -3.70
C ALA A 61 -2.46 -1.18 -3.66
N GLY A 62 -2.90 -2.29 -4.24
CA GLY A 62 -4.31 -2.66 -4.25
C GLY A 62 -4.86 -2.94 -2.86
N ARG A 63 -4.11 -3.68 -2.05
CA ARG A 63 -4.54 -3.94 -0.67
C ARG A 63 -4.63 -2.64 0.13
N ILE A 64 -3.69 -1.75 -0.07
CA ILE A 64 -3.71 -0.45 0.60
C ILE A 64 -4.90 0.39 0.12
N ALA A 65 -5.18 0.40 -1.17
CA ALA A 65 -6.32 1.14 -1.72
C ALA A 65 -7.65 0.63 -1.20
N VAL A 66 -7.75 -0.67 -0.92
CA VAL A 66 -9.00 -1.29 -0.44
C VAL A 66 -9.15 -1.15 1.07
N HIS A 67 -8.09 -1.38 1.82
CA HIS A 67 -8.16 -1.52 3.28
C HIS A 67 -7.51 -0.37 4.05
N GLY A 68 -6.76 0.50 3.38
CA GLY A 68 -6.07 1.58 4.06
C GLY A 68 -7.00 2.61 4.66
N GLN A 69 -6.57 3.24 5.73
CA GLN A 69 -7.31 4.32 6.39
C GLN A 69 -6.57 5.63 6.16
N LEU A 70 -7.32 6.66 5.77
CA LEU A 70 -6.73 7.95 5.45
C LEU A 70 -6.14 8.61 6.70
N LEU A 71 -4.85 8.98 6.64
CA LEU A 71 -4.17 9.73 7.70
C LEU A 71 -4.28 11.22 7.46
N TYR A 72 -3.95 11.67 6.26
CA TYR A 72 -4.17 13.05 5.85
C TYR A 72 -4.30 13.13 4.34
N ASP A 73 -4.88 14.25 3.87
CA ASP A 73 -5.20 14.40 2.45
C ASP A 73 -5.10 15.88 2.09
N ASP A 74 -4.03 16.24 1.42
CA ASP A 74 -3.80 17.62 0.95
C ASP A 74 -4.27 17.81 -0.50
N ASP A 75 -4.74 16.74 -1.15
CA ASP A 75 -5.18 16.79 -2.55
C ASP A 75 -6.25 15.74 -2.79
N PRO A 76 -7.50 16.01 -2.32
CA PRO A 76 -8.57 15.04 -2.46
C PRO A 76 -8.83 14.55 -3.88
N PRO A 77 -8.82 15.39 -4.93
CA PRO A 77 -8.98 14.86 -6.29
C PRO A 77 -7.90 13.86 -6.68
N CYS A 78 -6.66 14.10 -6.28
CA CYS A 78 -5.56 13.19 -6.55
C CYS A 78 -5.74 11.88 -5.79
N ARG A 79 -6.07 11.94 -4.51
CA ARG A 79 -6.29 10.77 -3.68
C ARG A 79 -7.46 9.92 -4.23
N VAL A 80 -8.58 10.54 -4.57
CA VAL A 80 -9.75 9.84 -5.11
C VAL A 80 -9.37 9.14 -6.42
N ARG A 81 -8.64 9.82 -7.30
CA ARG A 81 -8.21 9.24 -8.57
C ARG A 81 -7.30 8.04 -8.34
N TRP A 82 -6.32 8.17 -7.45
CA TRP A 82 -5.40 7.09 -7.18
C TRP A 82 -6.12 5.87 -6.60
N VAL A 83 -6.98 6.09 -5.60
CA VAL A 83 -7.72 5.00 -4.95
C VAL A 83 -8.63 4.29 -5.95
N ALA A 84 -9.41 5.05 -6.72
CA ALA A 84 -10.36 4.47 -7.66
C ALA A 84 -9.65 3.69 -8.77
N THR A 85 -8.60 4.27 -9.35
CA THR A 85 -7.85 3.62 -10.43
C THR A 85 -7.15 2.37 -9.92
N THR A 86 -6.51 2.45 -8.76
CA THR A 86 -5.77 1.32 -8.20
C THR A 86 -6.71 0.17 -7.84
N ARG A 87 -7.86 0.48 -7.22
CA ARG A 87 -8.86 -0.54 -6.91
C ARG A 87 -9.36 -1.24 -8.16
N LYS A 88 -9.66 -0.46 -9.21
CA LYS A 88 -10.15 -1.03 -10.46
C LYS A 88 -9.15 -2.00 -11.05
N ILE A 89 -7.89 -1.59 -11.17
CA ILE A 89 -6.86 -2.45 -11.74
C ILE A 89 -6.64 -3.68 -10.85
N TYR A 90 -6.62 -3.49 -9.54
CA TYR A 90 -6.40 -4.57 -8.59
C TYR A 90 -7.51 -5.63 -8.71
N PHE A 91 -8.77 -5.22 -8.73
CA PHE A 91 -9.89 -6.16 -8.84
C PHE A 91 -9.95 -6.83 -10.21
N ASP A 92 -9.57 -6.11 -11.27
CA ASP A 92 -9.53 -6.69 -12.61
C ASP A 92 -8.44 -7.77 -12.73
N GLU A 93 -7.32 -7.60 -12.02
CA GLU A 93 -6.20 -8.52 -12.07
C GLU A 93 -6.26 -9.64 -11.01
N GLN A 94 -7.10 -9.49 -10.00
CA GLN A 94 -7.14 -10.42 -8.88
C GLN A 94 -7.40 -11.87 -9.29
N PRO A 95 -8.34 -12.19 -10.21
CA PRO A 95 -8.53 -13.58 -10.63
C PRO A 95 -7.27 -14.18 -11.24
N ARG A 96 -6.53 -13.39 -12.01
CA ARG A 96 -5.28 -13.87 -12.63
C ARG A 96 -4.20 -14.11 -11.57
N MET A 97 -4.09 -13.24 -10.60
CA MET A 97 -3.12 -13.39 -9.50
C MET A 97 -3.43 -14.64 -8.68
N LEU A 98 -4.69 -14.87 -8.35
CA LEU A 98 -5.10 -16.05 -7.59
C LEU A 98 -4.85 -17.34 -8.37
N ARG A 99 -5.09 -17.33 -9.67
CA ARG A 99 -4.81 -18.49 -10.51
C ARG A 99 -3.32 -18.80 -10.54
N ALA A 100 -2.50 -17.79 -10.70
CA ALA A 100 -1.04 -17.97 -10.71
C ALA A 100 -0.55 -18.53 -9.38
N GLN A 101 -1.08 -18.05 -8.27
CA GLN A 101 -0.72 -18.57 -6.95
C GLN A 101 -1.10 -20.05 -6.80
N ARG A 102 -2.29 -20.44 -7.26
CA ARG A 102 -2.73 -21.83 -7.21
C ARG A 102 -1.83 -22.72 -8.06
N GLU A 103 -1.53 -22.29 -9.27
CA GLU A 103 -0.68 -23.05 -10.19
C GLU A 103 0.72 -23.24 -9.62
N PHE A 104 1.25 -22.21 -9.01
CA PHE A 104 2.56 -22.27 -8.37
C PHE A 104 2.54 -23.25 -7.19
N ALA A 105 1.52 -23.19 -6.34
CA ALA A 105 1.39 -24.11 -5.21
C ALA A 105 1.28 -25.57 -5.67
N GLU A 106 0.50 -25.81 -6.75
CA GLU A 106 0.39 -27.15 -7.32
C GLU A 106 1.70 -27.64 -7.87
N ALA A 107 2.44 -26.75 -8.56
CA ALA A 107 3.74 -27.13 -9.11
C ALA A 107 4.73 -27.50 -7.99
N LEU A 108 4.69 -26.79 -6.88
CA LEU A 108 5.54 -27.13 -5.73
C LEU A 108 5.18 -28.48 -5.14
N ARG A 109 3.88 -28.80 -5.05
CA ARG A 109 3.45 -30.08 -4.52
C ARG A 109 3.82 -31.23 -5.43
N ARG A 110 3.78 -31.05 -6.75
CA ARG A 110 4.12 -32.09 -7.71
C ARG A 110 5.62 -32.24 -7.89
N GLY A 111 6.32 -31.14 -7.83
CA GLY A 111 7.71 -31.09 -8.24
C GLY A 111 8.69 -31.63 -7.22
N ARG A 112 8.26 -31.99 -6.20
CA ARG A 112 9.11 -32.38 -5.28
C ARG A 112 9.86 -33.18 -5.41
#